data_ad07df3c43690e72e6daf5c629359e15
#
_entry.id   ad07df3c43690e72e6daf5c629359e15
#
_cell.length_a   1.000
_cell.length_b   1.000
_cell.length_c   1.000
_cell.angle_alpha   90.00
_cell.angle_beta   90.00
_cell.angle_gamma   90.00
#
_symmetry.space_group_name_H-M   'P 1'
#
loop_
_entity.id
_entity.type
_entity.pdbx_description
1 polymer ?
#
loop_
_entity_poly.entity_id
_entity_poly.type
_entity_poly.pdbx_seq_one_letter_code
_entity_poly.pdbx_strand_id
1 'polypeptide(L)'
;MTQRPDDRVDRVRRVFDDWAERGRDEGMAQSHTPFVRPAFESLDLRPDAWYLDIGCGNGYTVRWAAEAAPEGKAVGLDVSERMIERAREMSAGLENVEFHRAAFPVHPLPHDAFDAILSMEVFYYLPDMDAALAEVARLLKPGGRFACMVDFYGENEASHSWPEDVGVEMTLLDSAGWRRVLEEAGLEVIDQRRVLLAAEEASEPWKATEGSLLTLGQMPA
;
A
#
# COMPACT_ATOMS: atom_id res chain seq x y z
N MET A 1 -8.24 5.40 26.18
CA MET A 1 -7.01 6.25 26.16
C MET A 1 -6.47 6.16 24.74
N THR A 2 -6.55 7.24 23.98
CA THR A 2 -5.97 7.32 22.61
C THR A 2 -4.45 7.17 22.71
N GLN A 3 -3.88 6.23 21.96
CA GLN A 3 -2.43 6.02 21.90
C GLN A 3 -1.76 7.26 21.28
N ARG A 4 -0.55 7.60 21.74
CA ARG A 4 0.23 8.63 21.04
C ARG A 4 0.61 8.15 19.65
N PRO A 5 0.69 9.03 18.63
CA PRO A 5 1.06 8.65 17.25
C PRO A 5 2.34 7.80 17.16
N ASP A 6 3.38 8.19 17.89
CA ASP A 6 4.67 7.47 17.95
C ASP A 6 4.52 6.04 18.49
N ASP A 7 3.65 5.84 19.51
CA ASP A 7 3.39 4.53 20.10
C ASP A 7 2.68 3.58 19.10
N ARG A 8 1.81 4.13 18.23
CA ARG A 8 1.11 3.37 17.17
C ARG A 8 2.08 2.92 16.09
N VAL A 9 2.90 3.83 15.56
CA VAL A 9 3.93 3.52 14.55
C VAL A 9 4.91 2.44 15.05
N ASP A 10 5.40 2.58 16.29
CA ASP A 10 6.31 1.60 16.90
C ASP A 10 5.67 0.23 17.09
N ARG A 11 4.36 0.17 17.35
CA ARG A 11 3.64 -1.09 17.49
C ARG A 11 3.46 -1.77 16.13
N VAL A 12 3.04 -1.02 15.11
CA VAL A 12 2.97 -1.49 13.71
C VAL A 12 4.32 -2.06 13.29
N ARG A 13 5.41 -1.31 13.46
CA ARG A 13 6.76 -1.75 13.14
C ARG A 13 7.09 -3.11 13.77
N ARG A 14 6.86 -3.27 15.09
CA ARG A 14 7.15 -4.52 15.81
C ARG A 14 6.36 -5.72 15.29
N VAL A 15 5.11 -5.52 14.92
CA VAL A 15 4.28 -6.59 14.33
C VAL A 15 4.87 -7.06 13.00
N PHE A 16 5.23 -6.14 12.11
CA PHE A 16 5.77 -6.47 10.80
C PHE A 16 7.22 -6.98 10.86
N ASP A 17 8.04 -6.50 11.81
CA ASP A 17 9.36 -7.09 12.09
C ASP A 17 9.22 -8.56 12.50
N ASP A 18 8.32 -8.90 13.45
CA ASP A 18 8.04 -10.27 13.89
C ASP A 18 7.52 -11.16 12.74
N TRP A 19 6.66 -10.62 11.89
CA TRP A 19 6.13 -11.36 10.74
C TRP A 19 7.23 -11.67 9.71
N ALA A 20 8.11 -10.72 9.42
CA ALA A 20 9.26 -10.95 8.55
C ALA A 20 10.22 -12.00 9.15
N GLU A 21 10.55 -11.91 10.44
CA GLU A 21 11.41 -12.88 11.14
C GLU A 21 10.85 -14.32 11.12
N ARG A 22 9.51 -14.44 11.10
CA ARG A 22 8.82 -15.74 10.99
C ARG A 22 8.59 -16.22 9.55
N GLY A 23 9.06 -15.48 8.55
CA GLY A 23 8.88 -15.80 7.13
C GLY A 23 7.43 -15.68 6.63
N ARG A 24 6.59 -14.87 7.29
CA ARG A 24 5.20 -14.64 6.88
C ARG A 24 5.10 -13.67 5.71
N ASP A 25 6.14 -12.91 5.41
CA ASP A 25 6.22 -11.92 4.33
C ASP A 25 5.94 -12.54 2.94
N GLU A 26 6.48 -13.72 2.67
CA GLU A 26 6.22 -14.43 1.40
C GLU A 26 4.77 -14.90 1.29
N GLY A 27 4.20 -15.44 2.37
CA GLY A 27 2.81 -15.85 2.42
C GLY A 27 1.84 -14.67 2.25
N MET A 28 2.14 -13.51 2.84
CA MET A 28 1.37 -12.28 2.64
C MET A 28 1.45 -11.81 1.19
N ALA A 29 2.64 -11.73 0.60
CA ALA A 29 2.81 -11.35 -0.79
C ALA A 29 2.03 -12.29 -1.74
N GLN A 30 2.07 -13.60 -1.50
CA GLN A 30 1.30 -14.58 -2.27
C GLN A 30 -0.21 -14.38 -2.13
N SER A 31 -0.70 -14.15 -0.90
CA SER A 31 -2.13 -13.96 -0.63
C SER A 31 -2.67 -12.65 -1.18
N HIS A 32 -1.85 -11.59 -1.23
CA HIS A 32 -2.23 -10.28 -1.76
C HIS A 32 -2.12 -10.21 -3.30
N THR A 33 -1.23 -10.99 -3.91
CA THR A 33 -0.96 -10.94 -5.36
C THR A 33 -2.23 -10.95 -6.23
N PRO A 34 -3.24 -11.82 -6.02
CA PRO A 34 -4.43 -11.83 -6.87
C PRO A 34 -5.26 -10.54 -6.80
N PHE A 35 -5.24 -9.86 -5.65
CA PHE A 35 -5.94 -8.58 -5.45
C PHE A 35 -5.15 -7.40 -5.98
N VAL A 36 -3.84 -7.39 -5.73
CA VAL A 36 -2.96 -6.26 -6.04
C VAL A 36 -2.63 -6.21 -7.53
N ARG A 37 -2.58 -7.36 -8.23
CA ARG A 37 -2.25 -7.37 -9.66
C ARG A 37 -3.17 -6.47 -10.50
N PRO A 38 -4.52 -6.55 -10.38
CA PRO A 38 -5.42 -5.64 -11.10
C PRO A 38 -5.26 -4.16 -10.74
N ALA A 39 -4.91 -3.87 -9.48
CA ALA A 39 -4.64 -2.51 -9.03
C ALA A 39 -3.34 -1.97 -9.62
N PHE A 40 -2.28 -2.79 -9.62
CA PHE A 40 -1.00 -2.46 -10.24
C PHE A 40 -1.14 -2.19 -11.74
N GLU A 41 -1.90 -3.03 -12.47
CA GLU A 41 -2.17 -2.85 -13.90
C GLU A 41 -2.94 -1.57 -14.20
N SER A 42 -3.84 -1.13 -13.28
CA SER A 42 -4.57 0.15 -13.45
C SER A 42 -3.69 1.39 -13.32
N LEU A 43 -2.46 1.25 -12.82
CA LEU A 43 -1.48 2.36 -12.76
C LEU A 43 -0.90 2.70 -14.14
N ASP A 44 -0.95 1.77 -15.11
CA ASP A 44 -0.56 1.97 -16.52
C ASP A 44 0.87 2.54 -16.66
N LEU A 45 1.83 1.81 -16.08
CA LEU A 45 3.23 2.24 -16.03
C LEU A 45 3.86 2.29 -17.42
N ARG A 46 4.42 3.44 -17.79
CA ARG A 46 5.29 3.57 -18.97
C ARG A 46 6.69 3.03 -18.66
N PRO A 47 7.48 2.67 -19.69
CA PRO A 47 8.84 2.14 -19.51
C PRO A 47 9.80 3.05 -18.72
N ASP A 48 9.55 4.36 -18.72
CA ASP A 48 10.34 5.39 -18.04
C ASP A 48 9.72 5.88 -16.72
N ALA A 49 8.63 5.24 -16.26
CA ALA A 49 7.86 5.68 -15.10
C ALA A 49 8.64 5.54 -13.78
N TRP A 50 8.43 6.48 -12.88
CA TRP A 50 8.81 6.34 -11.48
C TRP A 50 7.64 5.84 -10.65
N TYR A 51 7.88 4.77 -9.94
CA TYR A 51 6.89 4.05 -9.11
C TYR A 51 7.29 4.07 -7.64
N LEU A 52 6.30 4.23 -6.76
CA LEU A 52 6.47 4.12 -5.30
C LEU A 52 5.48 3.12 -4.72
N ASP A 53 5.97 2.25 -3.83
CA ASP A 53 5.14 1.39 -2.99
C ASP A 53 5.26 1.83 -1.52
N ILE A 54 4.14 2.28 -0.94
CA ILE A 54 4.06 2.68 0.47
C ILE A 54 3.62 1.49 1.31
N GLY A 55 4.51 1.01 2.19
CA GLY A 55 4.35 -0.25 2.92
C GLY A 55 4.70 -1.45 2.04
N CYS A 56 5.84 -1.39 1.39
CA CYS A 56 6.23 -2.34 0.33
C CYS A 56 6.48 -3.78 0.81
N GLY A 57 6.55 -4.03 2.13
CA GLY A 57 6.88 -5.33 2.68
C GLY A 57 8.18 -5.88 2.09
N ASN A 58 8.14 -7.10 1.55
CA ASN A 58 9.29 -7.73 0.89
C ASN A 58 9.55 -7.25 -0.55
N GLY A 59 8.88 -6.17 -1.00
CA GLY A 59 9.14 -5.48 -2.26
C GLY A 59 8.62 -6.17 -3.53
N TYR A 60 7.62 -7.05 -3.45
CA TYR A 60 7.14 -7.80 -4.62
C TYR A 60 6.54 -6.90 -5.71
N THR A 61 5.79 -5.85 -5.38
CA THR A 61 5.25 -4.88 -6.34
C THR A 61 6.34 -3.97 -6.90
N VAL A 62 7.35 -3.64 -6.09
CA VAL A 62 8.53 -2.87 -6.54
C VAL A 62 9.29 -3.62 -7.62
N ARG A 63 9.45 -4.96 -7.46
CA ARG A 63 10.05 -5.80 -8.51
C ARG A 63 9.21 -5.83 -9.79
N TRP A 64 7.87 -5.92 -9.68
CA TRP A 64 7.00 -5.81 -10.86
C TRP A 64 7.14 -4.47 -11.58
N ALA A 65 7.24 -3.38 -10.81
CA ALA A 65 7.42 -2.05 -11.38
C ALA A 65 8.79 -1.90 -12.05
N ALA A 66 9.85 -2.46 -11.46
CA ALA A 66 11.18 -2.47 -12.05
C ALA A 66 11.23 -3.21 -13.40
N GLU A 67 10.46 -4.30 -13.53
CA GLU A 67 10.31 -5.05 -14.80
C GLU A 67 9.45 -4.29 -15.81
N ALA A 68 8.35 -3.65 -15.36
CA ALA A 68 7.44 -2.91 -16.23
C ALA A 68 8.01 -1.57 -16.71
N ALA A 69 8.86 -0.93 -15.91
CA ALA A 69 9.50 0.36 -16.18
C ALA A 69 11.04 0.26 -16.12
N PRO A 70 11.66 -0.45 -17.09
CA PRO A 70 13.10 -0.72 -17.04
C PRO A 70 13.98 0.52 -17.23
N GLU A 71 13.45 1.62 -17.78
CA GLU A 71 14.13 2.91 -17.95
C GLU A 71 13.78 3.89 -16.81
N GLY A 72 12.85 3.50 -15.95
CA GLY A 72 12.36 4.28 -14.83
C GLY A 72 13.02 3.90 -13.50
N LYS A 73 12.28 4.14 -12.42
CA LYS A 73 12.74 3.84 -11.05
C LYS A 73 11.59 3.29 -10.21
N ALA A 74 11.85 2.20 -9.49
CA ALA A 74 10.90 1.63 -8.54
C ALA A 74 11.41 1.79 -7.10
N VAL A 75 10.62 2.43 -6.24
CA VAL A 75 10.98 2.74 -4.87
C VAL A 75 10.02 2.05 -3.91
N GLY A 76 10.55 1.45 -2.83
CA GLY A 76 9.76 0.88 -1.74
C GLY A 76 10.03 1.60 -0.42
N LEU A 77 8.96 1.94 0.30
CA LEU A 77 9.02 2.41 1.68
C LEU A 77 8.37 1.40 2.60
N ASP A 78 9.00 1.09 3.72
CA ASP A 78 8.40 0.32 4.81
C ASP A 78 8.92 0.80 6.17
N VAL A 79 8.08 0.70 7.21
CA VAL A 79 8.46 1.06 8.58
C VAL A 79 9.33 -0.03 9.22
N SER A 80 9.19 -1.29 8.78
CA SER A 80 9.92 -2.45 9.27
C SER A 80 11.31 -2.54 8.63
N GLU A 81 12.36 -2.54 9.46
CA GLU A 81 13.74 -2.79 9.01
C GLU A 81 13.87 -4.17 8.38
N ARG A 82 13.20 -5.19 8.99
CA ARG A 82 13.26 -6.58 8.52
C ARG A 82 12.63 -6.76 7.16
N MET A 83 11.50 -6.08 6.90
CA MET A 83 10.87 -6.09 5.57
C MET A 83 11.79 -5.46 4.52
N ILE A 84 12.44 -4.34 4.84
CA ILE A 84 13.39 -3.69 3.93
C ILE A 84 14.63 -4.56 3.65
N GLU A 85 15.16 -5.26 4.66
CA GLU A 85 16.25 -6.23 4.47
C GLU A 85 15.82 -7.33 3.49
N ARG A 86 14.64 -7.94 3.70
CA ARG A 86 14.06 -8.95 2.81
C ARG A 86 13.84 -8.42 1.40
N ALA A 87 13.28 -7.20 1.27
CA ALA A 87 13.07 -6.57 -0.03
C ALA A 87 14.36 -6.40 -0.83
N ARG A 88 15.44 -5.95 -0.17
CA ARG A 88 16.77 -5.81 -0.79
C ARG A 88 17.35 -7.16 -1.22
N GLU A 89 17.27 -8.19 -0.34
CA GLU A 89 17.75 -9.55 -0.64
C GLU A 89 17.03 -10.13 -1.86
N MET A 90 15.69 -10.03 -1.88
CA MET A 90 14.86 -10.59 -2.96
C MET A 90 14.93 -9.81 -4.28
N SER A 91 15.45 -8.58 -4.23
CA SER A 91 15.62 -7.71 -5.40
C SER A 91 17.09 -7.63 -5.87
N ALA A 92 17.94 -8.51 -5.36
CA ALA A 92 19.36 -8.52 -5.73
C ALA A 92 19.52 -8.71 -7.25
N GLY A 93 20.28 -7.82 -7.89
CA GLY A 93 20.51 -7.82 -9.36
C GLY A 93 19.58 -6.91 -10.16
N LEU A 94 18.58 -6.28 -9.54
CA LEU A 94 17.82 -5.19 -10.17
C LEU A 94 18.53 -3.85 -9.90
N GLU A 95 18.82 -3.10 -10.96
CA GLU A 95 19.59 -1.84 -10.87
C GLU A 95 18.68 -0.60 -10.68
N ASN A 96 17.39 -0.72 -11.01
CA ASN A 96 16.42 0.36 -10.99
C ASN A 96 15.48 0.32 -9.77
N VAL A 97 15.87 -0.37 -8.68
CA VAL A 97 15.11 -0.43 -7.43
C VAL A 97 15.81 0.29 -6.29
N GLU A 98 15.03 0.88 -5.39
CA GLU A 98 15.52 1.52 -4.17
C GLU A 98 14.57 1.24 -3.00
N PHE A 99 15.11 0.93 -1.81
CA PHE A 99 14.32 0.63 -0.62
C PHE A 99 14.76 1.48 0.57
N HIS A 100 13.80 2.16 1.21
CA HIS A 100 14.03 2.98 2.39
C HIS A 100 13.19 2.51 3.57
N ARG A 101 13.83 2.38 4.72
CA ARG A 101 13.09 2.30 5.96
C ARG A 101 12.56 3.69 6.31
N ALA A 102 11.24 3.84 6.36
CA ALA A 102 10.58 5.10 6.66
C ALA A 102 9.21 4.88 7.28
N ALA A 103 8.84 5.72 8.25
CA ALA A 103 7.48 5.79 8.78
C ALA A 103 6.72 6.87 7.98
N PHE A 104 5.97 6.46 6.97
CA PHE A 104 5.20 7.39 6.16
C PHE A 104 4.23 8.21 7.03
N PRO A 105 4.12 9.55 6.82
CA PRO A 105 4.61 10.34 5.68
C PRO A 105 6.02 10.95 5.82
N VAL A 106 6.86 10.49 6.74
CA VAL A 106 8.21 11.04 6.94
C VAL A 106 9.23 10.24 6.12
N HIS A 107 9.80 10.84 5.07
CA HIS A 107 10.76 10.20 4.16
C HIS A 107 11.58 11.25 3.37
N PRO A 108 12.70 10.86 2.71
CA PRO A 108 13.55 11.78 1.97
C PRO A 108 13.21 11.91 0.47
N LEU A 109 12.04 11.47 0.01
CA LEU A 109 11.71 11.44 -1.43
C LEU A 109 11.34 12.83 -1.97
N PRO A 110 11.65 13.10 -3.26
CA PRO A 110 11.37 14.40 -3.88
C PRO A 110 9.89 14.61 -4.20
N HIS A 111 9.47 15.87 -4.32
CA HIS A 111 8.14 16.26 -4.80
C HIS A 111 7.98 15.99 -6.30
N ASP A 112 6.75 15.86 -6.79
CA ASP A 112 6.39 15.76 -8.21
C ASP A 112 7.29 14.77 -8.98
N ALA A 113 7.60 13.63 -8.34
CA ALA A 113 8.58 12.68 -8.87
C ALA A 113 7.96 11.39 -9.39
N PHE A 114 6.81 10.98 -8.86
CA PHE A 114 6.25 9.67 -9.14
C PHE A 114 5.10 9.74 -10.15
N ASP A 115 5.17 8.89 -11.16
CA ASP A 115 4.09 8.67 -12.12
C ASP A 115 2.99 7.80 -11.52
N ALA A 116 3.37 6.90 -10.60
CA ALA A 116 2.43 6.00 -9.94
C ALA A 116 2.86 5.69 -8.50
N ILE A 117 1.86 5.61 -7.62
CA ILE A 117 2.01 5.18 -6.23
C ILE A 117 1.01 4.06 -5.95
N LEU A 118 1.44 3.03 -5.23
CA LEU A 118 0.58 1.96 -4.74
C LEU A 118 0.72 1.85 -3.22
N SER A 119 -0.35 1.47 -2.56
CA SER A 119 -0.33 1.03 -1.17
C SER A 119 -1.34 -0.09 -0.97
N MET A 120 -0.90 -1.20 -0.36
CA MET A 120 -1.76 -2.33 0.01
C MET A 120 -1.70 -2.57 1.50
N GLU A 121 -2.85 -2.48 2.17
CA GLU A 121 -3.02 -2.80 3.60
C GLU A 121 -2.19 -1.92 4.55
N VAL A 122 -2.08 -0.60 4.28
CA VAL A 122 -1.23 0.31 5.07
C VAL A 122 -1.98 1.50 5.65
N PHE A 123 -2.79 2.20 4.86
CA PHE A 123 -3.29 3.53 5.22
C PHE A 123 -4.16 3.54 6.48
N TYR A 124 -4.89 2.50 6.75
CA TYR A 124 -5.68 2.38 7.98
C TYR A 124 -4.83 2.22 9.26
N TYR A 125 -3.53 1.89 9.13
CA TYR A 125 -2.57 1.90 10.24
C TYR A 125 -2.01 3.28 10.56
N LEU A 126 -2.09 4.23 9.63
CA LEU A 126 -1.45 5.53 9.78
C LEU A 126 -2.18 6.38 10.83
N PRO A 127 -1.45 7.00 11.77
CA PRO A 127 -2.07 7.79 12.83
C PRO A 127 -2.67 9.10 12.33
N ASP A 128 -2.16 9.66 11.22
CA ASP A 128 -2.64 10.87 10.57
C ASP A 128 -2.80 10.59 9.06
N MET A 129 -4.01 10.17 8.68
CA MET A 129 -4.33 9.80 7.31
C MET A 129 -4.37 11.04 6.39
N ASP A 130 -4.81 12.18 6.90
CA ASP A 130 -4.91 13.42 6.12
C ASP A 130 -3.50 13.89 5.72
N ALA A 131 -2.57 13.92 6.68
CA ALA A 131 -1.17 14.23 6.39
C ALA A 131 -0.54 13.22 5.42
N ALA A 132 -0.87 11.94 5.54
CA ALA A 132 -0.35 10.91 4.66
C ALA A 132 -0.87 11.06 3.22
N LEU A 133 -2.17 11.33 3.04
CA LEU A 133 -2.75 11.54 1.71
C LEU A 133 -2.29 12.86 1.07
N ALA A 134 -2.12 13.92 1.86
CA ALA A 134 -1.51 15.17 1.38
C ALA A 134 -0.07 14.93 0.88
N GLU A 135 0.67 14.03 1.54
CA GLU A 135 2.01 13.66 1.12
C GLU A 135 2.00 12.81 -0.17
N VAL A 136 1.04 11.89 -0.34
CA VAL A 136 0.83 11.20 -1.63
C VAL A 136 0.62 12.19 -2.76
N ALA A 137 -0.27 13.17 -2.57
CA ALA A 137 -0.53 14.22 -3.56
C ALA A 137 0.74 15.03 -3.90
N ARG A 138 1.59 15.34 -2.89
CA ARG A 138 2.85 16.05 -3.06
C ARG A 138 3.89 15.25 -3.86
N LEU A 139 3.89 13.93 -3.71
CA LEU A 139 4.85 13.03 -4.37
C LEU A 139 4.51 12.76 -5.83
N LEU A 140 3.20 12.74 -6.15
CA LEU A 140 2.73 12.48 -7.51
C LEU A 140 3.04 13.64 -8.45
N LYS A 141 3.42 13.31 -9.68
CA LYS A 141 3.41 14.24 -10.80
C LYS A 141 1.99 14.64 -11.18
N PRO A 142 1.78 15.80 -11.84
CA PRO A 142 0.51 16.06 -12.52
C PRO A 142 0.13 14.88 -13.44
N GLY A 143 -1.11 14.41 -13.34
CA GLY A 143 -1.60 13.23 -14.03
C GLY A 143 -1.17 11.88 -13.44
N GLY A 144 -0.32 11.86 -12.42
CA GLY A 144 0.13 10.64 -11.73
C GLY A 144 -1.01 9.95 -10.96
N ARG A 145 -0.92 8.63 -10.76
CA ARG A 145 -1.99 7.80 -10.18
C ARG A 145 -1.61 7.22 -8.84
N PHE A 146 -2.58 7.12 -7.93
CA PHE A 146 -2.47 6.45 -6.64
C PHE A 146 -3.49 5.33 -6.52
N ALA A 147 -3.02 4.09 -6.36
CA ALA A 147 -3.85 2.94 -6.05
C ALA A 147 -3.78 2.63 -4.56
N CYS A 148 -4.87 2.92 -3.84
CA CYS A 148 -5.04 2.55 -2.44
C CYS A 148 -5.90 1.30 -2.35
N MET A 149 -5.35 0.22 -1.77
CA MET A 149 -6.06 -1.03 -1.55
C MET A 149 -6.14 -1.35 -0.07
N VAL A 150 -7.34 -1.76 0.36
CA VAL A 150 -7.60 -2.14 1.75
C VAL A 150 -8.57 -3.32 1.83
N ASP A 151 -8.30 -4.23 2.77
CA ASP A 151 -9.20 -5.31 3.18
C ASP A 151 -9.98 -4.92 4.44
N PHE A 152 -9.40 -4.02 5.27
CA PHE A 152 -10.04 -3.45 6.45
C PHE A 152 -10.87 -2.22 6.05
N TYR A 153 -12.17 -2.44 5.78
CA TYR A 153 -13.12 -1.37 5.43
C TYR A 153 -14.55 -1.72 5.90
N GLY A 154 -15.42 -0.72 5.98
CA GLY A 154 -16.72 -0.81 6.65
C GLY A 154 -17.62 -1.93 6.17
N GLU A 155 -17.64 -2.23 4.87
CA GLU A 155 -18.49 -3.27 4.30
C GLU A 155 -17.90 -4.68 4.43
N ASN A 156 -16.61 -4.83 4.79
CA ASN A 156 -15.98 -6.12 5.07
C ASN A 156 -16.02 -6.43 6.57
N GLU A 157 -17.19 -6.86 7.08
CA GLU A 157 -17.38 -7.17 8.50
C GLU A 157 -16.40 -8.23 9.03
N ALA A 158 -15.91 -9.14 8.17
CA ALA A 158 -14.95 -10.18 8.55
C ALA A 158 -13.59 -9.61 9.00
N SER A 159 -13.26 -8.37 8.60
CA SER A 159 -12.03 -7.68 9.01
C SER A 159 -12.15 -6.91 10.33
N HIS A 160 -13.36 -6.70 10.87
CA HIS A 160 -13.59 -5.78 11.99
C HIS A 160 -12.93 -6.22 13.30
N SER A 161 -12.59 -7.50 13.47
CA SER A 161 -11.83 -7.99 14.63
C SER A 161 -10.33 -7.71 14.56
N TRP A 162 -9.78 -7.35 13.38
CA TRP A 162 -8.35 -7.23 13.17
C TRP A 162 -7.61 -6.27 14.11
N PRO A 163 -8.17 -5.11 14.50
CA PRO A 163 -7.50 -4.24 15.48
C PRO A 163 -7.22 -4.94 16.81
N GLU A 164 -8.13 -5.81 17.26
CA GLU A 164 -7.96 -6.61 18.48
C GLU A 164 -6.99 -7.77 18.25
N ASP A 165 -7.10 -8.49 17.12
CA ASP A 165 -6.27 -9.64 16.77
C ASP A 165 -4.80 -9.28 16.58
N VAL A 166 -4.54 -8.12 15.94
CA VAL A 166 -3.19 -7.60 15.67
C VAL A 166 -2.67 -6.76 16.86
N GLY A 167 -3.56 -6.26 17.70
CA GLY A 167 -3.23 -5.40 18.84
C GLY A 167 -2.79 -3.99 18.43
N VAL A 168 -3.24 -3.52 17.25
CA VAL A 168 -2.93 -2.19 16.70
C VAL A 168 -4.23 -1.46 16.39
N GLU A 169 -4.30 -0.20 16.75
CA GLU A 169 -5.42 0.67 16.38
C GLU A 169 -5.46 0.88 14.86
N MET A 170 -6.63 0.73 14.25
CA MET A 170 -6.86 0.89 12.81
C MET A 170 -8.02 1.86 12.58
N THR A 171 -7.93 2.66 11.52
CA THR A 171 -8.99 3.59 11.12
C THR A 171 -9.98 2.89 10.19
N LEU A 172 -11.20 2.69 10.64
CA LEU A 172 -12.26 2.06 9.85
C LEU A 172 -13.03 3.13 9.04
N LEU A 173 -12.97 3.03 7.72
CA LEU A 173 -13.79 3.80 6.78
C LEU A 173 -14.57 2.85 5.89
N ASP A 174 -15.79 3.24 5.51
CA ASP A 174 -16.52 2.59 4.43
C ASP A 174 -16.01 3.00 3.05
N SER A 175 -16.52 2.41 1.99
CA SER A 175 -16.12 2.73 0.61
C SER A 175 -16.27 4.22 0.29
N ALA A 176 -17.38 4.86 0.76
CA ALA A 176 -17.60 6.28 0.57
C ALA A 176 -16.58 7.14 1.35
N GLY A 177 -16.20 6.69 2.54
CA GLY A 177 -15.15 7.32 3.36
C GLY A 177 -13.79 7.28 2.67
N TRP A 178 -13.38 6.13 2.12
CA TRP A 178 -12.13 6.01 1.36
C TRP A 178 -12.10 6.90 0.12
N ARG A 179 -13.21 7.01 -0.62
CA ARG A 179 -13.34 7.96 -1.73
C ARG A 179 -13.14 9.40 -1.27
N ARG A 180 -13.87 9.79 -0.24
CA ARG A 180 -13.89 11.17 0.27
C ARG A 180 -12.50 11.62 0.74
N VAL A 181 -11.75 10.80 1.49
CA VAL A 181 -10.42 11.21 1.99
C VAL A 181 -9.40 11.38 0.88
N LEU A 182 -9.48 10.61 -0.23
CA LEU A 182 -8.65 10.83 -1.41
C LEU A 182 -9.03 12.13 -2.12
N GLU A 183 -10.34 12.40 -2.28
CA GLU A 183 -10.83 13.64 -2.91
C GLU A 183 -10.48 14.89 -2.08
N GLU A 184 -10.57 14.83 -0.76
CA GLU A 184 -10.15 15.89 0.16
C GLU A 184 -8.64 16.19 0.09
N ALA A 185 -7.82 15.18 -0.24
CA ALA A 185 -6.39 15.36 -0.49
C ALA A 185 -6.05 15.93 -1.89
N GLY A 186 -7.07 16.19 -2.73
CA GLY A 186 -6.90 16.80 -4.06
C GLY A 186 -6.74 15.79 -5.21
N LEU A 187 -6.98 14.50 -4.96
CA LEU A 187 -6.98 13.46 -6.00
C LEU A 187 -8.37 13.34 -6.62
N GLU A 188 -8.46 13.23 -7.94
CA GLU A 188 -9.69 12.82 -8.62
C GLU A 188 -9.83 11.30 -8.52
N VAL A 189 -10.88 10.77 -7.88
CA VAL A 189 -11.13 9.33 -7.83
C VAL A 189 -11.73 8.86 -9.16
N ILE A 190 -10.88 8.26 -10.01
CA ILE A 190 -11.22 7.82 -11.36
C ILE A 190 -11.79 6.38 -11.40
N ASP A 191 -11.54 5.57 -10.37
CA ASP A 191 -12.16 4.26 -10.21
C ASP A 191 -12.25 3.88 -8.73
N GLN A 192 -13.33 3.20 -8.37
CA GLN A 192 -13.45 2.55 -7.06
C GLN A 192 -14.25 1.27 -7.21
N ARG A 193 -13.64 0.14 -6.87
CA ARG A 193 -14.26 -1.17 -6.99
C ARG A 193 -13.73 -2.16 -5.96
N ARG A 194 -14.49 -3.22 -5.75
CA ARG A 194 -14.02 -4.39 -5.02
C ARG A 194 -13.38 -5.40 -5.97
N VAL A 195 -12.17 -5.83 -5.65
CA VAL A 195 -11.46 -6.92 -6.36
C VAL A 195 -11.78 -8.21 -5.62
N LEU A 196 -12.50 -9.12 -6.29
CA LEU A 196 -12.95 -10.38 -5.73
C LEU A 196 -12.13 -11.54 -6.28
N LEU A 197 -11.97 -12.60 -5.51
CA LEU A 197 -11.46 -13.89 -6.00
C LEU A 197 -12.62 -14.79 -6.43
N ALA A 198 -12.34 -15.72 -7.34
CA ALA A 198 -13.25 -16.82 -7.58
C ALA A 198 -13.42 -17.66 -6.29
N ALA A 199 -14.63 -18.19 -6.04
CA ALA A 199 -14.92 -18.87 -4.79
C ALA A 199 -14.00 -20.08 -4.52
N GLU A 200 -13.56 -20.75 -5.58
CA GLU A 200 -12.62 -21.88 -5.53
C GLU A 200 -11.15 -21.47 -5.21
N GLU A 201 -10.81 -20.20 -5.39
CA GLU A 201 -9.48 -19.63 -5.13
C GLU A 201 -9.41 -18.92 -3.76
N ALA A 202 -10.59 -18.60 -3.19
CA ALA A 202 -10.68 -17.85 -1.95
C ALA A 202 -10.35 -18.73 -0.73
N SER A 203 -9.26 -18.42 -0.04
CA SER A 203 -8.88 -19.09 1.23
C SER A 203 -9.84 -18.78 2.38
N GLU A 204 -10.58 -17.68 2.27
CA GLU A 204 -11.59 -17.21 3.23
C GLU A 204 -12.81 -16.69 2.47
N PRO A 205 -14.04 -16.92 2.96
CA PRO A 205 -15.28 -16.57 2.24
C PRO A 205 -15.36 -15.10 1.81
N TRP A 206 -14.94 -14.18 2.67
CA TRP A 206 -15.00 -12.74 2.39
C TRP A 206 -14.17 -12.33 1.15
N LYS A 207 -13.13 -13.08 0.80
CA LYS A 207 -12.33 -12.81 -0.40
C LYS A 207 -13.10 -12.98 -1.71
N ALA A 208 -14.15 -13.80 -1.68
CA ALA A 208 -15.04 -14.01 -2.81
C ALA A 208 -16.34 -13.16 -2.74
N THR A 209 -16.71 -12.66 -1.58
CA THR A 209 -17.97 -11.92 -1.37
C THR A 209 -17.75 -10.42 -1.19
N GLU A 210 -16.77 -10.04 -0.39
CA GLU A 210 -16.41 -8.64 -0.08
C GLU A 210 -15.19 -8.17 -0.88
N GLY A 211 -14.12 -8.98 -0.88
CA GLY A 211 -12.88 -8.72 -1.57
C GLY A 211 -12.09 -7.54 -1.02
N SER A 212 -11.04 -7.15 -1.73
CA SER A 212 -10.24 -5.95 -1.43
C SER A 212 -10.84 -4.72 -2.08
N LEU A 213 -11.00 -3.63 -1.35
CA LEU A 213 -11.44 -2.35 -1.88
C LEU A 213 -10.26 -1.63 -2.54
N LEU A 214 -10.32 -1.44 -3.86
CA LEU A 214 -9.44 -0.55 -4.60
C LEU A 214 -10.10 0.83 -4.71
N THR A 215 -9.36 1.87 -4.34
CA THR A 215 -9.70 3.27 -4.67
C THR A 215 -8.53 3.84 -5.49
N LEU A 216 -8.78 4.16 -6.76
CA LEU A 216 -7.79 4.71 -7.69
C LEU A 216 -7.99 6.21 -7.85
N GLY A 217 -7.05 6.97 -7.33
CA GLY A 217 -7.00 8.43 -7.47
C GLY A 217 -6.00 8.86 -8.55
N GLN A 218 -6.23 10.02 -9.14
CA GLN A 218 -5.33 10.67 -10.09
C GLN A 218 -5.10 12.13 -9.71
N MET A 219 -3.85 12.59 -9.75
CA MET A 219 -3.56 14.01 -9.64
C MET A 219 -4.09 14.75 -10.87
N PRO A 220 -4.75 15.90 -10.69
CA PRO A 220 -5.09 16.78 -11.82
C PRO A 220 -3.84 17.12 -12.66
N ALA A 221 -4.05 17.30 -13.97
CA ALA A 221 -2.98 17.61 -14.93
C ALA A 221 -2.52 19.08 -14.83
#